data_b7a6f03cd40879e6e07a28ae6182a185
#
_entry.id   b7a6f03cd40879e6e07a28ae6182a185
#
_cell.length_a   1.000
_cell.length_b   1.000
_cell.length_c   1.000
_cell.angle_alpha   90.00
_cell.angle_beta   90.00
_cell.angle_gamma   90.00
#
_symmetry.space_group_name_H-M   'P 1'
#
loop_
_entity.id
_entity.type
_entity.pdbx_description
1 polymer ?
#
loop_
_entity_poly.entity_id
_entity_poly.type
_entity_poly.pdbx_seq_one_letter_code
_entity_poly.pdbx_strand_id
1 'polypeptide(L)'
;MSIWQNIFCVITSPKYGWEVINESNIPTGKVMHAAYVPLLCVLALSCFVPMFYDRTISFSYSLLTGIGMFFSYYLSYYIIMCLMSSFYPELVKTEGATARLSDYILYNLIFLVLLMILRKLLPDDFTPVLFLMLYLPWMAYQGTEHLFVKKEKVMKFFAVSSLLLLILPIALQYFFDLVII
;
A
#
# COMPACT_ATOMS: atom_id res chain seq x y z
N MET A 1 9.21 -19.57 -2.70
CA MET A 1 7.86 -19.13 -3.11
C MET A 1 7.96 -17.97 -4.09
N SER A 2 6.94 -17.77 -4.94
CA SER A 2 6.92 -16.60 -5.83
C SER A 2 6.43 -15.35 -5.07
N ILE A 3 6.77 -14.14 -5.57
CA ILE A 3 6.32 -12.87 -4.97
C ILE A 3 4.80 -12.83 -4.85
N TRP A 4 4.08 -13.30 -5.88
CA TRP A 4 2.62 -13.33 -5.90
C TRP A 4 2.02 -14.28 -4.85
N GLN A 5 2.67 -15.41 -4.59
CA GLN A 5 2.26 -16.31 -3.51
C GLN A 5 2.40 -15.65 -2.14
N ASN A 6 3.50 -14.90 -1.90
CA ASN A 6 3.69 -14.17 -0.66
C ASN A 6 2.59 -13.09 -0.47
N ILE A 7 2.29 -12.32 -1.52
CA ILE A 7 1.21 -11.32 -1.50
C ILE A 7 -0.14 -11.99 -1.16
N PHE A 8 -0.45 -13.10 -1.82
CA PHE A 8 -1.69 -13.83 -1.56
C PHE A 8 -1.75 -14.38 -0.13
N CYS A 9 -0.65 -14.95 0.38
CA CYS A 9 -0.57 -15.44 1.75
C CYS A 9 -0.78 -14.33 2.80
N VAL A 10 -0.18 -13.16 2.61
CA VAL A 10 -0.35 -12.03 3.54
C VAL A 10 -1.79 -11.53 3.55
N ILE A 11 -2.46 -11.51 2.40
CA ILE A 11 -3.84 -11.05 2.30
C ILE A 11 -4.81 -12.06 2.91
N THR A 12 -4.62 -13.36 2.66
CA THR A 12 -5.56 -14.40 3.12
C THR A 12 -5.32 -14.84 4.56
N SER A 13 -4.08 -14.87 5.00
CA SER A 13 -3.66 -15.29 6.34
C SER A 13 -2.49 -14.43 6.83
N PRO A 14 -2.74 -13.19 7.33
CA PRO A 14 -1.68 -12.23 7.63
C PRO A 14 -0.60 -12.78 8.56
N LYS A 15 -0.98 -13.48 9.62
CA LYS A 15 -0.01 -14.05 10.57
C LYS A 15 0.99 -14.97 9.87
N TYR A 16 0.50 -15.97 9.15
CA TYR A 16 1.34 -16.91 8.41
C TYR A 16 2.08 -16.23 7.24
N GLY A 17 1.41 -15.31 6.56
CA GLY A 17 2.00 -14.60 5.43
C GLY A 17 3.23 -13.77 5.81
N TRP A 18 3.23 -13.13 6.98
CA TRP A 18 4.38 -12.39 7.47
C TRP A 18 5.56 -13.31 7.85
N GLU A 19 5.28 -14.50 8.41
CA GLU A 19 6.31 -15.53 8.65
C GLU A 19 6.98 -15.94 7.33
N VAL A 20 6.17 -16.24 6.32
CA VAL A 20 6.64 -16.63 4.98
C VAL A 20 7.49 -15.53 4.32
N ILE A 21 7.11 -14.26 4.45
CA ILE A 21 7.89 -13.14 3.91
C ILE A 21 9.28 -13.10 4.56
N ASN A 22 9.35 -13.22 5.89
CA ASN A 22 10.62 -13.21 6.61
C ASN A 22 11.55 -14.37 6.22
N GLU A 23 10.97 -15.54 5.91
CA GLU A 23 11.74 -16.72 5.48
C GLU A 23 12.16 -16.67 4.02
N SER A 24 11.39 -15.97 3.17
CA SER A 24 11.55 -16.00 1.72
C SER A 24 12.83 -15.31 1.21
N ASN A 25 13.50 -14.49 2.02
CA ASN A 25 14.70 -13.72 1.69
C ASN A 25 14.64 -13.00 0.31
N ILE A 26 13.44 -12.63 -0.14
CA ILE A 26 13.26 -11.91 -1.41
C ILE A 26 13.64 -10.44 -1.15
N PRO A 27 14.59 -9.86 -1.91
CA PRO A 27 14.97 -8.48 -1.70
C PRO A 27 13.79 -7.55 -2.02
N THR A 28 13.52 -6.57 -1.15
CA THR A 28 12.42 -5.61 -1.26
C THR A 28 12.39 -4.90 -2.62
N GLY A 29 13.58 -4.56 -3.18
CA GLY A 29 13.68 -3.97 -4.50
C GLY A 29 13.09 -4.85 -5.61
N LYS A 30 13.21 -6.18 -5.49
CA LYS A 30 12.58 -7.11 -6.44
C LYS A 30 11.05 -7.10 -6.31
N VAL A 31 10.52 -7.03 -5.11
CA VAL A 31 9.06 -6.90 -4.87
C VAL A 31 8.54 -5.59 -5.42
N MET A 32 9.29 -4.49 -5.21
CA MET A 32 8.96 -3.17 -5.73
C MET A 32 8.80 -3.20 -7.26
N HIS A 33 9.80 -3.71 -7.99
CA HIS A 33 9.79 -3.68 -9.46
C HIS A 33 8.94 -4.78 -10.09
N ALA A 34 8.84 -5.96 -9.47
CA ALA A 34 8.12 -7.10 -10.06
C ALA A 34 6.64 -7.18 -9.67
N ALA A 35 6.21 -6.49 -8.60
CA ALA A 35 4.83 -6.49 -8.15
C ALA A 35 4.26 -5.08 -7.99
N TYR A 36 4.87 -4.23 -7.16
CA TYR A 36 4.28 -2.95 -6.79
C TYR A 36 4.14 -2.00 -7.98
N VAL A 37 5.22 -1.74 -8.72
CA VAL A 37 5.18 -0.83 -9.89
C VAL A 37 4.23 -1.33 -10.97
N PRO A 38 4.22 -2.61 -11.38
CA PRO A 38 3.21 -3.13 -12.30
C PRO A 38 1.77 -2.96 -11.80
N LEU A 39 1.51 -3.18 -10.50
CA LEU A 39 0.19 -2.94 -9.93
C LEU A 39 -0.21 -1.46 -9.96
N LEU A 40 0.73 -0.54 -9.77
CA LEU A 40 0.46 0.91 -9.95
C LEU A 40 0.10 1.25 -11.39
N CYS A 41 0.74 0.60 -12.38
CA CYS A 41 0.34 0.76 -13.77
C CYS A 41 -1.08 0.24 -14.01
N VAL A 42 -1.44 -0.91 -13.44
CA VAL A 42 -2.80 -1.45 -13.52
C VAL A 42 -3.79 -0.51 -12.82
N LEU A 43 -3.43 0.08 -11.68
CA LEU A 43 -4.25 1.08 -10.99
C LEU A 43 -4.48 2.30 -11.87
N ALA A 44 -3.45 2.84 -12.51
CA ALA A 44 -3.57 3.97 -13.43
C ALA A 44 -4.48 3.63 -14.62
N LEU A 45 -4.34 2.43 -15.20
CA LEU A 45 -5.20 1.97 -16.28
C LEU A 45 -6.65 1.74 -15.83
N SER A 46 -6.88 1.30 -14.59
CA SER A 46 -8.24 1.11 -14.07
C SER A 46 -9.03 2.42 -13.97
N CYS A 47 -8.36 3.58 -13.96
CA CYS A 47 -9.02 4.89 -13.99
C CYS A 47 -9.78 5.18 -15.30
N PHE A 48 -9.55 4.41 -16.35
CA PHE A 48 -10.31 4.50 -17.59
C PHE A 48 -11.63 3.70 -17.57
N VAL A 49 -11.78 2.77 -16.64
CA VAL A 49 -12.97 1.91 -16.56
C VAL A 49 -14.25 2.71 -16.32
N PRO A 50 -14.29 3.74 -15.45
CA PRO A 50 -15.48 4.56 -15.25
C PRO A 50 -16.03 5.22 -16.52
N MET A 51 -15.19 5.50 -17.53
CA MET A 51 -15.64 6.05 -18.81
C MET A 51 -16.65 5.15 -19.55
N PHE A 52 -16.65 3.85 -19.27
CA PHE A 52 -17.60 2.91 -19.89
C PHE A 52 -18.98 2.96 -19.25
N TYR A 53 -19.07 3.45 -18.02
CA TYR A 53 -20.31 3.55 -17.25
C TYR A 53 -20.87 4.97 -17.26
N ASP A 54 -19.98 5.98 -17.19
CA ASP A 54 -20.33 7.39 -17.14
C ASP A 54 -19.75 8.15 -18.34
N ARG A 55 -20.63 8.57 -19.24
CA ARG A 55 -20.26 9.33 -20.47
C ARG A 55 -19.82 10.77 -20.19
N THR A 56 -19.96 11.25 -18.95
CA THR A 56 -19.51 12.60 -18.58
C THR A 56 -18.02 12.64 -18.34
N ILE A 57 -17.39 11.50 -18.11
CA ILE A 57 -15.95 11.38 -17.82
C ILE A 57 -15.17 11.46 -19.13
N SER A 58 -14.33 12.49 -19.27
CA SER A 58 -13.48 12.66 -20.44
C SER A 58 -12.20 11.79 -20.36
N PHE A 59 -11.64 11.47 -21.53
CA PHE A 59 -10.36 10.76 -21.63
C PHE A 59 -9.24 11.50 -20.89
N SER A 60 -9.18 12.83 -21.05
CA SER A 60 -8.16 13.67 -20.38
C SER A 60 -8.28 13.59 -18.86
N TYR A 61 -9.50 13.62 -18.34
CA TYR A 61 -9.75 13.46 -16.90
C TYR A 61 -9.27 12.10 -16.38
N SER A 62 -9.61 11.01 -17.06
CA SER A 62 -9.17 9.67 -16.68
C SER A 62 -7.65 9.51 -16.74
N LEU A 63 -7.00 10.09 -17.75
CA LEU A 63 -5.55 10.08 -17.88
C LEU A 63 -4.87 10.82 -16.71
N LEU A 64 -5.32 12.04 -16.41
CA LEU A 64 -4.78 12.86 -15.33
C LEU A 64 -4.98 12.20 -13.96
N THR A 65 -6.19 11.68 -13.71
CA THR A 65 -6.49 10.91 -12.49
C THR A 65 -5.61 9.66 -12.36
N GLY A 66 -5.39 8.94 -13.46
CA GLY A 66 -4.52 7.76 -13.49
C GLY A 66 -3.07 8.10 -13.15
N ILE A 67 -2.54 9.18 -13.74
CA ILE A 67 -1.20 9.69 -13.42
C ILE A 67 -1.13 10.13 -11.95
N GLY A 68 -2.10 10.89 -11.48
CA GLY A 68 -2.19 11.33 -10.07
C GLY A 68 -2.20 10.15 -9.10
N MET A 69 -3.01 9.12 -9.36
CA MET A 69 -3.04 7.91 -8.54
C MET A 69 -1.70 7.17 -8.54
N PHE A 70 -1.09 6.97 -9.71
CA PHE A 70 0.23 6.33 -9.80
C PHE A 70 1.24 7.03 -8.90
N PHE A 71 1.39 8.35 -9.05
CA PHE A 71 2.36 9.12 -8.27
C PHE A 71 1.99 9.20 -6.79
N SER A 72 0.70 9.30 -6.43
CA SER A 72 0.25 9.33 -5.03
C SER A 72 0.71 8.08 -4.28
N TYR A 73 0.49 6.89 -4.83
CA TYR A 73 0.88 5.64 -4.20
C TYR A 73 2.39 5.41 -4.27
N TYR A 74 3.03 5.75 -5.38
CA TYR A 74 4.48 5.64 -5.52
C TYR A 74 5.23 6.51 -4.49
N LEU A 75 4.84 7.79 -4.38
CA LEU A 75 5.43 8.71 -3.41
C LEU A 75 5.09 8.34 -1.96
N SER A 76 3.89 7.80 -1.71
CA SER A 76 3.49 7.34 -0.37
C SER A 76 4.48 6.35 0.21
N TYR A 77 4.98 5.40 -0.58
CA TYR A 77 5.99 4.45 -0.11
C TYR A 77 7.23 5.16 0.44
N TYR A 78 7.79 6.09 -0.31
CA TYR A 78 9.01 6.81 0.11
C TYR A 78 8.77 7.74 1.28
N ILE A 79 7.65 8.45 1.29
CA ILE A 79 7.31 9.37 2.39
C ILE A 79 7.06 8.58 3.68
N ILE A 80 6.28 7.48 3.63
CA ILE A 80 6.04 6.63 4.80
C ILE A 80 7.37 6.05 5.30
N MET A 81 8.22 5.56 4.40
CA MET A 81 9.53 5.03 4.75
C MET A 81 10.40 6.08 5.46
N CYS A 82 10.43 7.31 4.95
CA CYS A 82 11.16 8.43 5.54
C CYS A 82 10.62 8.80 6.92
N LEU A 83 9.29 8.95 7.05
CA LEU A 83 8.64 9.30 8.32
C LEU A 83 8.83 8.20 9.37
N MET A 84 8.62 6.94 9.00
CA MET A 84 8.78 5.83 9.93
C MET A 84 10.24 5.66 10.37
N SER A 85 11.21 5.87 9.48
CA SER A 85 12.63 5.85 9.82
C SER A 85 13.00 6.99 10.79
N SER A 86 12.37 8.16 10.64
CA SER A 86 12.59 9.32 11.51
C SER A 86 11.95 9.14 12.88
N PHE A 87 10.73 8.61 12.94
CA PHE A 87 10.03 8.39 14.21
C PHE A 87 10.58 7.20 15.00
N TYR A 88 11.10 6.19 14.29
CA TYR A 88 11.60 4.95 14.87
C TYR A 88 13.02 4.63 14.38
N PRO A 89 14.03 5.47 14.73
CA PRO A 89 15.41 5.27 14.28
C PRO A 89 16.01 3.94 14.75
N GLU A 90 15.42 3.32 15.75
CA GLU A 90 15.79 1.99 16.23
C GLU A 90 15.61 0.90 15.15
N LEU A 91 14.61 1.09 14.24
CA LEU A 91 14.31 0.16 13.14
C LEU A 91 15.27 0.29 11.95
N VAL A 92 16.18 1.26 11.98
CA VAL A 92 17.15 1.50 10.88
C VAL A 92 18.55 1.09 11.30
N LYS A 93 18.82 1.07 12.61
CA LYS A 93 20.16 0.81 13.17
C LYS A 93 20.54 -0.67 13.25
N THR A 94 19.54 -1.57 13.18
CA THR A 94 19.76 -3.01 13.27
C THR A 94 19.91 -3.59 11.86
N GLU A 95 20.89 -4.46 11.63
CA GLU A 95 21.05 -5.14 10.34
C GLU A 95 19.76 -5.85 9.93
N GLY A 96 19.34 -5.64 8.68
CA GLY A 96 18.09 -6.18 8.14
C GLY A 96 16.81 -5.49 8.59
N ALA A 97 16.83 -4.62 9.59
CA ALA A 97 15.61 -3.96 10.09
C ALA A 97 15.00 -2.99 9.06
N THR A 98 15.84 -2.28 8.31
CA THR A 98 15.40 -1.39 7.22
C THR A 98 14.67 -2.17 6.13
N ALA A 99 15.19 -3.36 5.76
CA ALA A 99 14.55 -4.21 4.77
C ALA A 99 13.17 -4.69 5.26
N ARG A 100 13.07 -5.14 6.52
CA ARG A 100 11.79 -5.57 7.10
C ARG A 100 10.78 -4.43 7.20
N LEU A 101 11.20 -3.22 7.57
CA LEU A 101 10.33 -2.03 7.57
C LEU A 101 9.84 -1.71 6.16
N SER A 102 10.74 -1.79 5.19
CA SER A 102 10.43 -1.58 3.78
C SER A 102 9.43 -2.61 3.25
N ASP A 103 9.63 -3.89 3.56
CA ASP A 103 8.69 -4.96 3.22
C ASP A 103 7.33 -4.75 3.90
N TYR A 104 7.33 -4.40 5.17
CA TYR A 104 6.11 -4.10 5.92
C TYR A 104 5.28 -2.99 5.23
N ILE A 105 5.91 -1.87 4.86
CA ILE A 105 5.23 -0.78 4.18
C ILE A 105 4.75 -1.22 2.80
N LEU A 106 5.60 -1.90 2.04
CA LEU A 106 5.35 -2.28 0.66
C LEU A 106 4.18 -3.26 0.53
N TYR A 107 4.13 -4.33 1.33
CA TYR A 107 3.04 -5.32 1.28
C TYR A 107 1.70 -4.72 1.73
N ASN A 108 1.69 -3.82 2.72
CA ASN A 108 0.49 -3.09 3.12
C ASN A 108 -0.01 -2.16 2.01
N LEU A 109 0.89 -1.45 1.32
CA LEU A 109 0.54 -0.61 0.17
C LEU A 109 0.06 -1.44 -1.03
N ILE A 110 0.66 -2.61 -1.30
CA ILE A 110 0.18 -3.53 -2.34
C ILE A 110 -1.28 -3.91 -2.09
N PHE A 111 -1.63 -4.26 -0.86
CA PHE A 111 -3.02 -4.56 -0.50
C PHE A 111 -3.94 -3.37 -0.77
N LEU A 112 -3.53 -2.16 -0.37
CA LEU A 112 -4.32 -0.96 -0.60
C LEU A 112 -4.49 -0.65 -2.09
N VAL A 113 -3.44 -0.81 -2.89
CA VAL A 113 -3.49 -0.65 -4.35
C VAL A 113 -4.47 -1.64 -4.99
N LEU A 114 -4.46 -2.91 -4.55
CA LEU A 114 -5.42 -3.91 -5.02
C LEU A 114 -6.86 -3.54 -4.69
N LEU A 115 -7.12 -3.00 -3.50
CA LEU A 115 -8.45 -2.50 -3.13
C LEU A 115 -8.87 -1.32 -4.00
N MET A 116 -7.95 -0.40 -4.32
CA MET A 116 -8.25 0.73 -5.18
C MET A 116 -8.52 0.31 -6.62
N ILE A 117 -7.78 -0.67 -7.16
CA ILE A 117 -8.08 -1.27 -8.46
C ILE A 117 -9.50 -1.85 -8.44
N LEU A 118 -9.81 -2.65 -7.42
CA LEU A 118 -11.14 -3.25 -7.28
C LEU A 118 -12.25 -2.18 -7.23
N ARG A 119 -12.02 -1.11 -6.46
CA ARG A 119 -12.95 0.03 -6.38
C ARG A 119 -13.20 0.69 -7.75
N LYS A 120 -12.15 0.86 -8.57
CA LYS A 120 -12.27 1.48 -9.90
C LYS A 120 -12.96 0.57 -10.93
N LEU A 121 -12.92 -0.74 -10.73
CA LEU A 121 -13.60 -1.72 -11.59
C LEU A 121 -15.09 -1.85 -11.29
N LEU A 122 -15.53 -1.45 -10.11
CA LEU A 122 -16.92 -1.55 -9.67
C LEU A 122 -17.65 -0.21 -9.88
N PRO A 123 -18.98 -0.23 -10.12
CA PRO A 123 -19.78 1.00 -10.14
C PRO A 123 -19.63 1.79 -8.84
N ASP A 124 -19.71 3.13 -8.92
CA ASP A 124 -19.48 4.04 -7.80
C ASP A 124 -20.39 3.80 -6.57
N ASP A 125 -21.57 3.23 -6.79
CA ASP A 125 -22.52 2.88 -5.72
C ASP A 125 -22.10 1.68 -4.89
N PHE A 126 -21.04 0.95 -5.27
CA PHE A 126 -20.59 -0.24 -4.56
C PHE A 126 -19.62 0.10 -3.40
N THR A 127 -20.20 0.63 -2.33
CA THR A 127 -19.51 1.01 -1.08
C THR A 127 -18.87 -0.14 -0.27
N PRO A 128 -19.27 -1.43 -0.38
CA PRO A 128 -18.68 -2.50 0.44
C PRO A 128 -17.15 -2.63 0.33
N VAL A 129 -16.55 -2.23 -0.80
CA VAL A 129 -15.08 -2.25 -0.97
C VAL A 129 -14.37 -1.38 0.07
N LEU A 130 -14.99 -0.28 0.51
CA LEU A 130 -14.42 0.60 1.52
C LEU A 130 -14.31 -0.07 2.90
N PHE A 131 -15.22 -1.00 3.22
CA PHE A 131 -15.12 -1.78 4.45
C PHE A 131 -13.90 -2.71 4.47
N LEU A 132 -13.45 -3.17 3.30
CA LEU A 132 -12.23 -3.96 3.20
C LEU A 132 -10.97 -3.16 3.59
N MET A 133 -11.02 -1.83 3.53
CA MET A 133 -9.91 -1.00 4.04
C MET A 133 -9.70 -1.16 5.55
N LEU A 134 -10.75 -1.52 6.31
CA LEU A 134 -10.63 -1.82 7.74
C LEU A 134 -9.80 -3.08 8.02
N TYR A 135 -9.61 -3.92 7.01
CA TYR A 135 -8.73 -5.09 7.11
C TYR A 135 -7.24 -4.70 7.11
N LEU A 136 -6.88 -3.56 6.51
CA LEU A 136 -5.49 -3.10 6.46
C LEU A 136 -4.88 -2.91 7.86
N PRO A 137 -5.51 -2.23 8.83
CA PRO A 137 -5.01 -2.18 10.22
C PRO A 137 -4.78 -3.56 10.82
N TRP A 138 -5.67 -4.52 10.57
CA TRP A 138 -5.48 -5.88 11.06
C TRP A 138 -4.24 -6.54 10.47
N MET A 139 -4.07 -6.45 9.14
CA MET A 139 -2.90 -6.96 8.43
C MET A 139 -1.60 -6.28 8.91
N ALA A 140 -1.64 -4.96 9.10
CA ALA A 140 -0.54 -4.17 9.62
C ALA A 140 -0.19 -4.57 11.07
N TYR A 141 -1.19 -4.80 11.94
CA TYR A 141 -0.96 -5.25 13.31
C TYR A 141 -0.21 -6.58 13.36
N GLN A 142 -0.62 -7.57 12.57
CA GLN A 142 0.07 -8.86 12.48
C GLN A 142 1.52 -8.70 12.00
N GLY A 143 1.77 -7.77 11.08
CA GLY A 143 3.11 -7.46 10.59
C GLY A 143 4.05 -6.86 11.64
N THR A 144 3.51 -6.20 12.68
CA THR A 144 4.36 -5.59 13.73
C THR A 144 5.13 -6.60 14.56
N GLU A 145 4.63 -7.83 14.68
CA GLU A 145 5.32 -8.91 15.41
C GLU A 145 6.64 -9.32 14.75
N HIS A 146 6.78 -9.06 13.43
CA HIS A 146 7.97 -9.39 12.64
C HIS A 146 8.97 -8.25 12.52
N LEU A 147 8.65 -7.10 13.13
CA LEU A 147 9.55 -5.95 13.19
C LEU A 147 10.30 -5.93 14.53
N PHE A 148 11.52 -5.39 14.53
CA PHE A 148 12.33 -5.23 15.74
C PHE A 148 11.84 -4.07 16.65
N VAL A 149 10.51 -3.93 16.79
CA VAL A 149 9.92 -2.90 17.66
C VAL A 149 9.90 -3.40 19.10
N LYS A 150 10.35 -2.59 20.04
CA LYS A 150 10.23 -2.89 21.46
C LYS A 150 8.75 -3.06 21.85
N LYS A 151 8.43 -4.08 22.63
CA LYS A 151 7.04 -4.42 23.04
C LYS A 151 6.26 -3.22 23.57
N GLU A 152 6.91 -2.33 24.32
CA GLU A 152 6.30 -1.11 24.88
C GLU A 152 5.87 -0.08 23.80
N LYS A 153 6.52 -0.11 22.63
CA LYS A 153 6.27 0.84 21.53
C LYS A 153 5.41 0.26 20.42
N VAL A 154 5.10 -1.05 20.42
CA VAL A 154 4.36 -1.74 19.35
C VAL A 154 3.02 -1.05 19.07
N MET A 155 2.24 -0.73 20.12
CA MET A 155 0.93 -0.12 19.94
C MET A 155 1.02 1.29 19.33
N LYS A 156 2.01 2.09 19.74
CA LYS A 156 2.26 3.42 19.16
C LYS A 156 2.73 3.30 17.70
N PHE A 157 3.63 2.37 17.43
CA PHE A 157 4.10 2.08 16.08
C PHE A 157 2.94 1.66 15.17
N PHE A 158 2.13 0.72 15.63
CA PHE A 158 0.95 0.26 14.90
C PHE A 158 -0.03 1.40 14.59
N ALA A 159 -0.37 2.24 15.59
CA ALA A 159 -1.29 3.36 15.39
C ALA A 159 -0.74 4.36 14.35
N VAL A 160 0.54 4.74 14.46
CA VAL A 160 1.18 5.69 13.54
C VAL A 160 1.29 5.08 12.13
N SER A 161 1.75 3.83 12.01
CA SER A 161 1.91 3.17 10.70
C SER A 161 0.58 2.97 9.99
N SER A 162 -0.47 2.51 10.69
CA SER A 162 -1.81 2.33 10.11
C SER A 162 -2.42 3.64 9.65
N LEU A 163 -2.24 4.70 10.43
CA LEU A 163 -2.72 6.04 10.09
C LEU A 163 -2.00 6.59 8.86
N LEU A 164 -0.67 6.45 8.80
CA LEU A 164 0.12 6.89 7.64
C LEU A 164 -0.23 6.07 6.39
N LEU A 165 -0.36 4.76 6.50
CA LEU A 165 -0.72 3.88 5.38
C LEU A 165 -2.09 4.20 4.79
N LEU A 166 -3.07 4.59 5.62
CA LEU A 166 -4.41 4.93 5.15
C LEU A 166 -4.52 6.36 4.66
N ILE A 167 -4.00 7.32 5.42
CA ILE A 167 -4.25 8.74 5.15
C ILE A 167 -3.34 9.28 4.06
N LEU A 168 -2.06 8.90 4.05
CA LEU A 168 -1.08 9.55 3.17
C LEU A 168 -1.36 9.33 1.67
N PRO A 169 -1.68 8.11 1.19
CA PRO A 169 -2.02 7.92 -0.22
C PRO A 169 -3.27 8.72 -0.63
N ILE A 170 -4.29 8.77 0.24
CA ILE A 170 -5.52 9.50 -0.01
C ILE A 170 -5.25 11.02 -0.02
N ALA A 171 -4.47 11.52 0.94
CA ALA A 171 -4.12 12.94 1.00
C ALA A 171 -3.30 13.39 -0.22
N LEU A 172 -2.34 12.57 -0.67
CA LEU A 172 -1.58 12.84 -1.89
C LEU A 172 -2.45 12.78 -3.13
N GLN A 173 -3.37 11.81 -3.21
CA GLN A 173 -4.33 11.77 -4.31
C GLN A 173 -5.16 13.04 -4.35
N TYR A 174 -5.72 13.46 -3.21
CA TYR A 174 -6.51 14.70 -3.14
C TYR A 174 -5.68 15.93 -3.53
N PHE A 175 -4.40 15.97 -3.12
CA PHE A 175 -3.48 17.03 -3.53
C PHE A 175 -3.27 17.04 -5.05
N PHE A 176 -3.06 15.89 -5.68
CA PHE A 176 -2.91 15.80 -7.13
C PHE A 176 -4.21 16.17 -7.85
N ASP A 177 -5.36 15.74 -7.36
CA ASP A 177 -6.66 16.12 -7.91
C ASP A 177 -6.85 17.66 -7.89
N LEU A 178 -6.43 18.32 -6.79
CA LEU A 178 -6.53 19.78 -6.67
C LEU A 178 -5.56 20.56 -7.58
N VAL A 179 -4.39 19.98 -7.90
CA VAL A 179 -3.33 20.66 -8.67
C VAL A 179 -3.47 20.39 -10.17
N ILE A 180 -3.99 19.22 -10.54
CA ILE A 180 -3.99 18.73 -11.94
C ILE A 180 -5.38 18.88 -12.57
N ILE A 181 -6.44 18.84 -11.78
CA ILE A 181 -7.83 18.89 -12.22
C ILE A 181 -8.47 20.21 -11.79
#